data_e659900094c13269c843934f5e05cb90
#
_entry.id   e659900094c13269c843934f5e05cb90
#
_cell.length_a   1.000
_cell.length_b   1.000
_cell.length_c   1.000
_cell.angle_alpha   90.00
_cell.angle_beta   90.00
_cell.angle_gamma   90.00
#
_symmetry.space_group_name_H-M   'P 1'
#
loop_
_entity.id
_entity.type
_entity.pdbx_description
1 polymer ?
#
loop_
_entity_poly.entity_id
_entity_poly.type
_entity_poly.pdbx_seq_one_letter_code
_entity_poly.pdbx_strand_id
1 'polypeptide(L)'
;MTTQTHLSLQALNTASSADAAAMLAGLYEHSPWIAERAVSQRPFQSLAHLKYGMTQILAAAGRDAQLSLIRAHPELAGKAMQSQTLTAESTNEQNKAGLTQCTDHELRTIASLNKAYADKFGFPFILAVRGARGTGLTKAHILATFERRLHKHPEFELQECLRQIHRIVEIRLNDKFGVTPSLGNEVWDWQEQLSTHTDPGYAELGQLTVTYLTDAHRACAKDISGLMKDGGFDEVSIDAVGNVVGRYLSTSENAKTLLTGSHYDTVRNGGKYDGRLGIFVPMACVRELKRQGKRLPFHIEVLGFAEEEGQRYKATFLGSGAVIGQFDPAWLEQQDADGITMRQAMQHAGLCVDGIPKIKRQAENYLGFVEVHIEQGPVLNELNISLGIVTSINGSMRYACEVIGTACHAGTTPMNRRSDAAAAVAELILFAEQRALQDGDSVATVGQLLVPNGSTNVVPGRCQFTLDMRAPNNAQRDALVSDILAQFKAICNRRQVRYTLEESMRASAAPSAPAWQKRWEQAVAKLGVPIYCMPSGAGHDAMKLHEVMPQAMLFVRGENSGISHNPLESATSDDMQLAVEAFSTLLHQLAAEF
;
A
#
# COMPACT_ATOMS: atom_id res chain seq x y z
N MET A 1 -22.71 -1.17 -36.60
CA MET A 1 -21.93 -0.80 -35.43
C MET A 1 -21.98 0.73 -35.37
N THR A 2 -22.80 1.30 -34.50
CA THR A 2 -22.79 2.75 -34.22
C THR A 2 -21.48 3.07 -33.52
N THR A 3 -20.62 3.84 -34.18
CA THR A 3 -19.43 4.43 -33.56
C THR A 3 -19.87 5.27 -32.36
N GLN A 4 -19.69 4.76 -31.16
CA GLN A 4 -19.95 5.51 -29.93
C GLN A 4 -18.95 6.66 -29.89
N THR A 5 -19.44 7.90 -30.04
CA THR A 5 -18.60 9.10 -30.01
C THR A 5 -18.17 9.34 -28.55
N HIS A 6 -16.90 9.10 -28.23
CA HIS A 6 -16.36 9.34 -26.88
C HIS A 6 -16.24 10.85 -26.63
N LEU A 7 -16.40 11.24 -25.36
CA LEU A 7 -16.17 12.60 -24.92
C LEU A 7 -14.68 12.96 -24.99
N SER A 8 -14.37 14.23 -25.20
CA SER A 8 -13.02 14.75 -25.02
C SER A 8 -12.97 15.79 -23.89
N LEU A 9 -11.85 15.86 -23.20
CA LEU A 9 -11.65 16.84 -22.12
C LEU A 9 -11.72 18.29 -22.67
N GLN A 10 -11.24 18.51 -23.89
CA GLN A 10 -11.35 19.80 -24.58
C GLN A 10 -12.82 20.16 -24.82
N ALA A 11 -13.62 19.25 -25.32
CA ALA A 11 -15.05 19.49 -25.53
C ALA A 11 -15.77 19.82 -24.21
N LEU A 12 -15.46 19.07 -23.13
CA LEU A 12 -16.00 19.35 -21.80
C LEU A 12 -15.59 20.75 -21.29
N ASN A 13 -14.33 21.14 -21.47
CA ASN A 13 -13.81 22.40 -21.00
C ASN A 13 -14.38 23.61 -21.75
N THR A 14 -14.76 23.45 -23.02
CA THR A 14 -15.25 24.55 -23.89
C THR A 14 -16.77 24.62 -24.04
N ALA A 15 -17.49 23.56 -23.63
CA ALA A 15 -18.95 23.50 -23.70
C ALA A 15 -19.63 24.54 -22.79
N SER A 16 -20.89 24.90 -23.08
CA SER A 16 -21.70 25.66 -22.12
C SER A 16 -21.83 24.90 -20.81
N SER A 17 -22.17 25.58 -19.71
CA SER A 17 -22.32 24.89 -18.40
C SER A 17 -23.43 23.85 -18.44
N ALA A 18 -24.51 24.09 -19.16
CA ALA A 18 -25.61 23.13 -19.31
C ALA A 18 -25.17 21.89 -20.13
N ASP A 19 -24.49 22.10 -21.26
CA ASP A 19 -24.00 20.98 -22.09
C ASP A 19 -22.92 20.18 -21.36
N ALA A 20 -22.00 20.84 -20.66
CA ALA A 20 -20.97 20.17 -19.87
C ALA A 20 -21.56 19.32 -18.74
N ALA A 21 -22.60 19.81 -18.04
CA ALA A 21 -23.31 19.02 -17.03
C ALA A 21 -24.04 17.82 -17.66
N ALA A 22 -24.64 18.01 -18.84
CA ALA A 22 -25.26 16.90 -19.59
C ALA A 22 -24.24 15.83 -20.02
N MET A 23 -23.02 16.22 -20.43
CA MET A 23 -21.92 15.27 -20.76
C MET A 23 -21.56 14.39 -19.55
N LEU A 24 -21.61 14.94 -18.34
CA LEU A 24 -21.28 14.24 -17.09
C LEU A 24 -22.50 13.54 -16.43
N ALA A 25 -23.68 13.60 -17.06
CA ALA A 25 -24.88 12.94 -16.53
C ALA A 25 -24.69 11.43 -16.36
N GLY A 26 -25.34 10.83 -15.34
CA GLY A 26 -25.28 9.39 -15.04
C GLY A 26 -24.00 8.92 -14.33
N LEU A 27 -23.06 9.82 -14.00
CA LEU A 27 -21.86 9.44 -13.24
C LEU A 27 -22.19 9.04 -11.80
N TYR A 28 -22.93 9.90 -11.08
CA TYR A 28 -23.43 9.62 -9.74
C TYR A 28 -24.93 9.32 -9.80
N GLU A 29 -25.33 8.24 -9.16
CA GLU A 29 -26.72 7.75 -9.19
C GLU A 29 -27.67 8.80 -8.60
N HIS A 30 -28.67 9.21 -9.37
CA HIS A 30 -29.68 10.20 -8.99
C HIS A 30 -29.15 11.50 -8.34
N SER A 31 -27.88 11.87 -8.63
CA SER A 31 -27.22 13.01 -8.00
C SER A 31 -26.54 13.95 -9.02
N PRO A 32 -27.31 14.56 -9.94
CA PRO A 32 -26.76 15.43 -10.99
C PRO A 32 -26.04 16.67 -10.46
N TRP A 33 -26.38 17.11 -9.25
CA TRP A 33 -25.81 18.30 -8.61
C TRP A 33 -24.27 18.21 -8.45
N ILE A 34 -23.69 17.02 -8.37
CA ILE A 34 -22.23 16.84 -8.27
C ILE A 34 -21.57 17.22 -9.60
N ALA A 35 -22.11 16.72 -10.73
CA ALA A 35 -21.64 17.07 -12.06
C ALA A 35 -21.83 18.58 -12.34
N GLU A 36 -23.00 19.14 -12.01
CA GLU A 36 -23.31 20.58 -12.16
C GLU A 36 -22.31 21.46 -11.39
N ARG A 37 -21.97 21.12 -10.14
CA ARG A 37 -20.95 21.83 -9.38
C ARG A 37 -19.54 21.62 -9.93
N ALA A 38 -19.19 20.43 -10.41
CA ALA A 38 -17.89 20.16 -11.00
C ALA A 38 -17.64 21.03 -12.23
N VAL A 39 -18.64 21.25 -13.07
CA VAL A 39 -18.55 22.11 -14.27
C VAL A 39 -18.06 23.53 -13.95
N SER A 40 -18.32 24.05 -12.76
CA SER A 40 -17.85 25.39 -12.35
C SER A 40 -16.34 25.42 -12.04
N GLN A 41 -15.69 24.27 -11.90
CA GLN A 41 -14.24 24.17 -11.62
C GLN A 41 -13.39 24.06 -12.89
N ARG A 42 -13.99 24.10 -14.07
CA ARG A 42 -13.27 24.10 -15.37
C ARG A 42 -12.33 25.32 -15.50
N PRO A 43 -11.23 25.18 -16.26
CA PRO A 43 -10.84 24.03 -17.08
C PRO A 43 -10.15 22.92 -16.29
N PHE A 44 -10.47 21.64 -16.62
CA PHE A 44 -9.76 20.49 -16.08
C PHE A 44 -8.50 20.22 -16.91
N GLN A 45 -7.39 19.94 -16.23
CA GLN A 45 -6.10 19.63 -16.85
C GLN A 45 -6.03 18.17 -17.33
N SER A 46 -6.70 17.28 -16.63
CA SER A 46 -6.72 15.83 -16.91
C SER A 46 -8.05 15.22 -16.44
N LEU A 47 -8.28 13.96 -16.83
CA LEU A 47 -9.40 13.19 -16.31
C LEU A 47 -9.24 12.92 -14.80
N ALA A 48 -8.01 12.74 -14.32
CA ALA A 48 -7.73 12.59 -12.89
C ALA A 48 -8.09 13.85 -12.10
N HIS A 49 -7.83 15.05 -12.66
CA HIS A 49 -8.25 16.33 -12.05
C HIS A 49 -9.79 16.42 -11.94
N LEU A 50 -10.53 16.05 -13.00
CA LEU A 50 -11.99 16.00 -12.97
C LEU A 50 -12.51 15.02 -11.90
N LYS A 51 -11.94 13.79 -11.87
CA LYS A 51 -12.29 12.75 -10.87
C LYS A 51 -12.11 13.29 -9.44
N TYR A 52 -10.95 13.88 -9.16
CA TYR A 52 -10.66 14.46 -7.86
C TYR A 52 -11.60 15.62 -7.50
N GLY A 53 -11.85 16.55 -8.42
CA GLY A 53 -12.78 17.66 -8.20
C GLY A 53 -14.18 17.19 -7.78
N MET A 54 -14.70 16.14 -8.41
CA MET A 54 -16.00 15.57 -8.03
C MET A 54 -15.97 14.92 -6.64
N THR A 55 -14.88 14.27 -6.26
CA THR A 55 -14.76 13.68 -4.91
C THR A 55 -14.77 14.78 -3.84
N GLN A 56 -14.07 15.89 -4.09
CA GLN A 56 -14.03 17.03 -3.16
C GLN A 56 -15.40 17.72 -3.00
N ILE A 57 -16.18 17.81 -4.08
CA ILE A 57 -17.55 18.35 -4.01
C ILE A 57 -18.42 17.52 -3.07
N LEU A 58 -18.32 16.18 -3.17
CA LEU A 58 -19.08 15.29 -2.29
C LEU A 58 -18.55 15.33 -0.85
N ALA A 59 -17.24 15.37 -0.65
CA ALA A 59 -16.64 15.50 0.68
C ALA A 59 -17.09 16.79 1.38
N ALA A 60 -17.11 17.93 0.66
CA ALA A 60 -17.55 19.23 1.19
C ALA A 60 -19.06 19.33 1.40
N ALA A 61 -19.87 18.45 0.80
CA ALA A 61 -21.33 18.52 0.91
C ALA A 61 -21.89 18.07 2.28
N GLY A 62 -21.04 17.44 3.10
CA GLY A 62 -21.39 16.97 4.43
C GLY A 62 -22.13 15.62 4.47
N ARG A 63 -22.27 15.11 5.69
CA ARG A 63 -22.75 13.74 5.96
C ARG A 63 -24.14 13.43 5.39
N ASP A 64 -25.07 14.37 5.50
CA ASP A 64 -26.45 14.14 5.03
C ASP A 64 -26.52 13.95 3.52
N ALA A 65 -25.75 14.76 2.76
CA ALA A 65 -25.65 14.61 1.32
C ALA A 65 -24.95 13.30 0.91
N GLN A 66 -23.92 12.89 1.64
CA GLN A 66 -23.22 11.61 1.44
C GLN A 66 -24.16 10.42 1.69
N LEU A 67 -24.91 10.42 2.79
CA LEU A 67 -25.92 9.38 3.08
C LEU A 67 -27.03 9.36 2.04
N SER A 68 -27.50 10.53 1.57
CA SER A 68 -28.52 10.62 0.53
C SER A 68 -28.03 10.00 -0.78
N LEU A 69 -26.76 10.25 -1.16
CA LEU A 69 -26.15 9.64 -2.33
C LEU A 69 -26.04 8.10 -2.18
N ILE A 70 -25.57 7.60 -1.04
CA ILE A 70 -25.48 6.14 -0.80
C ILE A 70 -26.86 5.50 -0.90
N ARG A 71 -27.89 6.11 -0.29
CA ARG A 71 -29.27 5.62 -0.32
C ARG A 71 -29.93 5.67 -1.69
N ALA A 72 -29.44 6.52 -2.59
CA ALA A 72 -29.90 6.59 -3.97
C ALA A 72 -29.42 5.43 -4.85
N HIS A 73 -28.37 4.70 -4.41
CA HIS A 73 -27.84 3.55 -5.16
C HIS A 73 -28.74 2.33 -4.99
N PRO A 74 -28.96 1.55 -6.07
CA PRO A 74 -29.73 0.33 -6.01
C PRO A 74 -28.98 -0.79 -5.27
N GLU A 75 -29.72 -1.65 -4.57
CA GLU A 75 -29.17 -2.88 -4.01
C GLU A 75 -28.63 -3.80 -5.11
N LEU A 76 -27.53 -4.52 -4.84
CA LEU A 76 -27.01 -5.54 -5.74
C LEU A 76 -28.00 -6.70 -5.86
N ALA A 77 -28.29 -7.13 -7.11
CA ALA A 77 -29.27 -8.14 -7.43
C ALA A 77 -30.64 -7.97 -6.72
N GLY A 78 -30.97 -6.72 -6.38
CA GLY A 78 -32.17 -6.34 -5.64
C GLY A 78 -33.43 -6.24 -6.50
N LYS A 79 -34.50 -5.73 -5.90
CA LYS A 79 -35.81 -5.59 -6.57
C LYS A 79 -35.74 -4.75 -7.84
N ALA A 80 -34.94 -3.67 -7.87
CA ALA A 80 -34.78 -2.81 -9.04
C ALA A 80 -34.17 -3.54 -10.24
N MET A 81 -33.25 -4.50 -10.01
CA MET A 81 -32.72 -5.35 -11.08
C MET A 81 -33.81 -6.34 -11.58
N GLN A 82 -34.54 -6.98 -10.65
CA GLN A 82 -35.59 -7.93 -10.99
C GLN A 82 -36.76 -7.28 -11.75
N SER A 83 -37.12 -6.04 -11.41
CA SER A 83 -38.17 -5.25 -12.08
C SER A 83 -37.67 -4.46 -13.30
N GLN A 84 -36.40 -4.58 -13.67
CA GLN A 84 -35.78 -3.85 -14.80
C GLN A 84 -35.88 -2.31 -14.68
N THR A 85 -35.83 -1.78 -13.47
CA THR A 85 -35.91 -0.32 -13.20
C THR A 85 -34.57 0.31 -12.86
N LEU A 86 -33.45 -0.40 -13.07
CA LEU A 86 -32.10 0.15 -12.93
C LEU A 86 -31.81 1.20 -14.00
N THR A 87 -30.88 2.13 -13.70
CA THR A 87 -30.27 2.97 -14.75
C THR A 87 -29.51 2.11 -15.75
N ALA A 88 -29.29 2.65 -16.97
CA ALA A 88 -28.56 1.95 -18.01
C ALA A 88 -27.14 1.58 -17.56
N GLU A 89 -26.47 2.49 -16.84
CA GLU A 89 -25.14 2.31 -16.29
C GLU A 89 -25.11 1.17 -15.25
N SER A 90 -26.01 1.20 -14.26
CA SER A 90 -26.12 0.15 -13.22
C SER A 90 -26.49 -1.21 -13.82
N THR A 91 -27.35 -1.24 -14.83
CA THR A 91 -27.69 -2.48 -15.55
C THR A 91 -26.45 -3.08 -16.23
N ASN A 92 -25.65 -2.26 -16.94
CA ASN A 92 -24.44 -2.70 -17.61
C ASN A 92 -23.39 -3.23 -16.62
N GLU A 93 -23.21 -2.57 -15.49
CA GLU A 93 -22.27 -2.97 -14.43
C GLU A 93 -22.65 -4.31 -13.81
N GLN A 94 -23.92 -4.49 -13.42
CA GLN A 94 -24.39 -5.75 -12.84
C GLN A 94 -24.38 -6.90 -13.85
N ASN A 95 -24.64 -6.64 -15.15
CA ASN A 95 -24.51 -7.63 -16.23
C ASN A 95 -23.06 -8.09 -16.38
N LYS A 96 -22.09 -7.17 -16.42
CA LYS A 96 -20.65 -7.50 -16.52
C LYS A 96 -20.15 -8.32 -15.34
N ALA A 97 -20.71 -8.15 -14.15
CA ALA A 97 -20.43 -8.95 -12.96
C ALA A 97 -21.20 -10.29 -12.91
N GLY A 98 -22.02 -10.61 -13.91
CA GLY A 98 -22.81 -11.85 -13.97
C GLY A 98 -23.96 -11.92 -12.95
N LEU A 99 -24.31 -10.80 -12.31
CA LEU A 99 -25.40 -10.77 -11.30
C LEU A 99 -26.78 -11.03 -11.90
N THR A 100 -26.97 -10.79 -13.18
CA THR A 100 -28.20 -11.14 -13.92
C THR A 100 -28.35 -12.64 -14.21
N GLN A 101 -27.30 -13.43 -13.93
CA GLN A 101 -27.27 -14.89 -14.14
C GLN A 101 -27.07 -15.64 -12.81
N CYS A 102 -27.59 -15.08 -11.71
CA CYS A 102 -27.56 -15.74 -10.41
C CYS A 102 -28.53 -16.90 -10.35
N THR A 103 -28.13 -17.98 -9.67
CA THR A 103 -29.02 -19.08 -9.29
C THR A 103 -30.01 -18.62 -8.21
N ASP A 104 -31.12 -19.37 -8.02
CA ASP A 104 -32.09 -19.07 -6.94
C ASP A 104 -31.46 -19.09 -5.55
N HIS A 105 -30.43 -19.91 -5.36
CA HIS A 105 -29.68 -19.95 -4.09
C HIS A 105 -28.88 -18.66 -3.88
N GLU A 106 -28.11 -18.22 -4.89
CA GLU A 106 -27.32 -16.97 -4.86
C GLU A 106 -28.25 -15.76 -4.65
N LEU A 107 -29.39 -15.71 -5.32
CA LEU A 107 -30.37 -14.63 -5.15
C LEU A 107 -30.93 -14.57 -3.72
N ARG A 108 -31.27 -15.72 -3.12
CA ARG A 108 -31.72 -15.77 -1.71
C ARG A 108 -30.62 -15.33 -0.76
N THR A 109 -29.39 -15.75 -0.97
CA THR A 109 -28.23 -15.34 -0.17
C THR A 109 -28.03 -13.84 -0.24
N ILE A 110 -27.99 -13.25 -1.45
CA ILE A 110 -27.82 -11.80 -1.64
C ILE A 110 -29.00 -11.04 -1.00
N ALA A 111 -30.23 -11.50 -1.16
CA ALA A 111 -31.38 -10.86 -0.53
C ALA A 111 -31.32 -10.86 1.00
N SER A 112 -30.85 -11.95 1.61
CA SER A 112 -30.62 -12.04 3.05
C SER A 112 -29.50 -11.07 3.50
N LEU A 113 -28.41 -11.00 2.77
CA LEU A 113 -27.29 -10.08 3.04
C LEU A 113 -27.72 -8.61 2.88
N ASN A 114 -28.44 -8.25 1.82
CA ASN A 114 -29.00 -6.92 1.63
C ASN A 114 -29.86 -6.49 2.82
N LYS A 115 -30.78 -7.38 3.28
CA LYS A 115 -31.62 -7.12 4.44
C LYS A 115 -30.80 -6.90 5.70
N ALA A 116 -29.88 -7.82 6.03
CA ALA A 116 -29.05 -7.73 7.22
C ALA A 116 -28.18 -6.47 7.21
N TYR A 117 -27.69 -6.08 6.04
CA TYR A 117 -26.86 -4.89 5.86
C TYR A 117 -27.67 -3.60 6.03
N ALA A 118 -28.85 -3.51 5.41
CA ALA A 118 -29.74 -2.37 5.55
C ALA A 118 -30.24 -2.21 7.00
N ASP A 119 -30.58 -3.32 7.68
CA ASP A 119 -30.98 -3.34 9.09
C ASP A 119 -29.85 -2.81 10.00
N LYS A 120 -28.59 -3.13 9.70
CA LYS A 120 -27.44 -2.71 10.51
C LYS A 120 -27.01 -1.27 10.24
N PHE A 121 -26.89 -0.86 8.97
CA PHE A 121 -26.24 0.38 8.58
C PHE A 121 -27.22 1.50 8.16
N GLY A 122 -28.47 1.16 7.81
CA GLY A 122 -29.50 2.11 7.38
C GLY A 122 -29.32 2.61 5.94
N PHE A 123 -28.47 1.93 5.14
CA PHE A 123 -28.24 2.20 3.72
C PHE A 123 -27.85 0.91 2.97
N PRO A 124 -27.95 0.89 1.61
CA PRO A 124 -27.61 -0.29 0.83
C PRO A 124 -26.12 -0.57 0.80
N PHE A 125 -25.73 -1.82 0.58
CA PHE A 125 -24.36 -2.23 0.32
C PHE A 125 -23.90 -1.72 -1.05
N ILE A 126 -22.78 -1.00 -1.09
CA ILE A 126 -22.19 -0.47 -2.31
C ILE A 126 -20.88 -1.18 -2.59
N LEU A 127 -20.74 -1.69 -3.81
CA LEU A 127 -19.52 -2.30 -4.32
C LEU A 127 -19.35 -1.97 -5.81
N ALA A 128 -18.20 -1.51 -6.19
CA ALA A 128 -17.82 -1.37 -7.60
C ALA A 128 -17.62 -2.78 -8.20
N VAL A 129 -18.68 -3.39 -8.67
CA VAL A 129 -18.69 -4.80 -9.14
C VAL A 129 -17.80 -5.05 -10.36
N ARG A 130 -17.35 -3.99 -11.04
CA ARG A 130 -16.30 -4.09 -12.07
C ARG A 130 -14.90 -4.23 -11.48
N GLY A 131 -14.71 -3.98 -10.19
CA GLY A 131 -13.50 -4.24 -9.44
C GLY A 131 -12.31 -3.33 -9.76
N ALA A 132 -11.17 -3.68 -9.19
CA ALA A 132 -9.91 -2.93 -9.30
C ALA A 132 -9.39 -2.85 -10.75
N ARG A 133 -9.52 -3.95 -11.51
CA ARG A 133 -9.14 -4.05 -12.93
C ARG A 133 -10.16 -3.41 -13.88
N GLY A 134 -11.40 -3.20 -13.44
CA GLY A 134 -12.50 -2.68 -14.26
C GLY A 134 -13.19 -3.72 -15.18
N THR A 135 -12.83 -4.99 -15.07
CA THR A 135 -13.31 -6.07 -15.94
C THR A 135 -14.47 -6.88 -15.36
N GLY A 136 -14.67 -6.85 -14.06
CA GLY A 136 -15.70 -7.57 -13.33
C GLY A 136 -15.14 -8.42 -12.19
N LEU A 137 -15.84 -8.44 -11.06
CA LEU A 137 -15.58 -9.36 -9.96
C LEU A 137 -16.36 -10.64 -10.17
N THR A 138 -15.85 -11.76 -9.66
CA THR A 138 -16.62 -13.01 -9.62
C THR A 138 -17.74 -12.91 -8.58
N LYS A 139 -18.83 -13.65 -8.76
CA LYS A 139 -19.93 -13.72 -7.76
C LYS A 139 -19.45 -14.17 -6.39
N ALA A 140 -18.53 -15.13 -6.33
CA ALA A 140 -17.92 -15.58 -5.08
C ALA A 140 -17.19 -14.44 -4.35
N HIS A 141 -16.42 -13.64 -5.08
CA HIS A 141 -15.73 -12.47 -4.52
C HIS A 141 -16.72 -11.42 -4.02
N ILE A 142 -17.79 -11.15 -4.75
CA ILE A 142 -18.85 -10.21 -4.35
C ILE A 142 -19.49 -10.67 -3.03
N LEU A 143 -19.88 -11.94 -2.93
CA LEU A 143 -20.50 -12.52 -1.71
C LEU A 143 -19.55 -12.46 -0.52
N ALA A 144 -18.31 -12.91 -0.68
CA ALA A 144 -17.30 -12.87 0.39
C ALA A 144 -17.02 -11.42 0.87
N THR A 145 -17.01 -10.45 -0.05
CA THR A 145 -16.85 -9.03 0.29
C THR A 145 -18.06 -8.52 1.07
N PHE A 146 -19.25 -8.91 0.67
CA PHE A 146 -20.49 -8.53 1.34
C PHE A 146 -20.52 -9.05 2.79
N GLU A 147 -20.28 -10.35 2.98
CA GLU A 147 -20.21 -11.00 4.30
C GLU A 147 -19.17 -10.33 5.20
N ARG A 148 -17.97 -10.13 4.69
CA ARG A 148 -16.88 -9.47 5.43
C ARG A 148 -17.24 -8.06 5.89
N ARG A 149 -17.81 -7.23 4.99
CA ARG A 149 -18.15 -5.84 5.28
C ARG A 149 -19.34 -5.70 6.22
N LEU A 150 -20.23 -6.69 6.31
CA LEU A 150 -21.33 -6.71 7.25
C LEU A 150 -20.86 -6.61 8.72
N HIS A 151 -19.61 -7.02 9.01
CA HIS A 151 -19.05 -6.99 10.37
C HIS A 151 -18.31 -5.70 10.73
N LYS A 152 -18.14 -4.76 9.78
CA LYS A 152 -17.43 -3.49 10.02
C LYS A 152 -18.20 -2.56 10.96
N HIS A 153 -17.45 -1.56 11.50
CA HIS A 153 -18.05 -0.44 12.22
C HIS A 153 -18.77 0.52 11.26
N PRO A 154 -19.92 1.11 11.62
CA PRO A 154 -20.72 1.95 10.71
C PRO A 154 -19.96 3.13 10.08
N GLU A 155 -19.06 3.78 10.83
CA GLU A 155 -18.28 4.91 10.28
C GLU A 155 -17.29 4.47 9.21
N PHE A 156 -16.56 3.39 9.44
CA PHE A 156 -15.64 2.84 8.43
C PHE A 156 -16.41 2.31 7.21
N GLU A 157 -17.60 1.75 7.42
CA GLU A 157 -18.42 1.24 6.34
C GLU A 157 -19.02 2.35 5.48
N LEU A 158 -19.36 3.49 6.07
CA LEU A 158 -19.81 4.68 5.34
C LEU A 158 -18.69 5.19 4.40
N GLN A 159 -17.46 5.31 4.90
CA GLN A 159 -16.31 5.74 4.09
C GLN A 159 -16.01 4.75 2.96
N GLU A 160 -16.09 3.47 3.25
CA GLU A 160 -15.92 2.42 2.24
C GLU A 160 -17.00 2.51 1.14
N CYS A 161 -18.26 2.73 1.48
CA CYS A 161 -19.32 2.95 0.50
C CYS A 161 -19.04 4.14 -0.40
N LEU A 162 -18.58 5.25 0.17
CA LEU A 162 -18.21 6.45 -0.60
C LEU A 162 -17.03 6.14 -1.54
N ARG A 163 -16.01 5.44 -1.06
CA ARG A 163 -14.88 5.00 -1.90
C ARG A 163 -15.35 4.13 -3.07
N GLN A 164 -16.26 3.19 -2.81
CA GLN A 164 -16.81 2.32 -3.86
C GLN A 164 -17.65 3.12 -4.88
N ILE A 165 -18.41 4.13 -4.45
CA ILE A 165 -19.10 5.05 -5.37
C ILE A 165 -18.09 5.80 -6.24
N HIS A 166 -17.03 6.34 -5.66
CA HIS A 166 -15.99 7.02 -6.44
C HIS A 166 -15.33 6.06 -7.44
N ARG A 167 -15.11 4.79 -7.06
CA ARG A 167 -14.59 3.78 -8.00
C ARG A 167 -15.56 3.53 -9.16
N ILE A 168 -16.85 3.45 -8.91
CA ILE A 168 -17.88 3.34 -9.96
C ILE A 168 -17.79 4.55 -10.90
N VAL A 169 -17.68 5.76 -10.37
CA VAL A 169 -17.57 6.99 -11.17
C VAL A 169 -16.29 7.03 -11.99
N GLU A 170 -15.16 6.61 -11.44
CA GLU A 170 -13.88 6.47 -12.17
C GLU A 170 -14.04 5.59 -13.41
N ILE A 171 -14.69 4.44 -13.26
CA ILE A 171 -14.94 3.50 -14.35
C ILE A 171 -15.91 4.07 -15.39
N ARG A 172 -17.01 4.69 -14.95
CA ARG A 172 -17.98 5.35 -15.84
C ARG A 172 -17.36 6.49 -16.65
N LEU A 173 -16.47 7.27 -16.02
CA LEU A 173 -15.72 8.31 -16.72
C LEU A 173 -14.81 7.71 -17.79
N ASN A 174 -14.05 6.68 -17.46
CA ASN A 174 -13.22 6.00 -18.45
C ASN A 174 -14.05 5.51 -19.65
N ASP A 175 -15.20 4.90 -19.42
CA ASP A 175 -16.12 4.47 -20.48
C ASP A 175 -16.62 5.67 -21.33
N LYS A 176 -17.04 6.78 -20.72
CA LYS A 176 -17.53 7.98 -21.42
C LYS A 176 -16.44 8.66 -22.26
N PHE A 177 -15.23 8.71 -21.75
CA PHE A 177 -14.09 9.33 -22.44
C PHE A 177 -13.31 8.38 -23.34
N GLY A 178 -13.67 7.09 -23.39
CA GLY A 178 -12.96 6.07 -24.17
C GLY A 178 -11.53 5.84 -23.70
N VAL A 179 -11.26 6.05 -22.40
CA VAL A 179 -9.94 5.89 -21.79
C VAL A 179 -9.80 4.49 -21.22
N THR A 180 -8.69 3.86 -21.52
CA THR A 180 -8.28 2.59 -20.91
C THR A 180 -6.95 2.78 -20.20
N PRO A 181 -6.82 2.43 -18.93
CA PRO A 181 -5.55 2.51 -18.20
C PRO A 181 -4.62 1.38 -18.64
N SER A 182 -4.11 1.43 -19.89
CA SER A 182 -3.42 0.32 -20.53
C SER A 182 -2.13 -0.09 -19.84
N LEU A 183 -1.30 0.87 -19.41
CA LEU A 183 -0.06 0.59 -18.67
C LEU A 183 -0.35 0.16 -17.25
N GLY A 184 -1.35 0.77 -16.59
CA GLY A 184 -1.82 0.32 -15.28
C GLY A 184 -2.40 -1.09 -15.31
N ASN A 185 -3.11 -1.44 -16.39
CA ASN A 185 -3.58 -2.80 -16.63
C ASN A 185 -2.44 -3.80 -16.79
N GLU A 186 -1.38 -3.43 -17.48
CA GLU A 186 -0.20 -4.26 -17.67
C GLU A 186 0.54 -4.49 -16.35
N VAL A 187 0.74 -3.44 -15.56
CA VAL A 187 1.33 -3.53 -14.22
C VAL A 187 0.48 -4.44 -13.32
N TRP A 188 -0.83 -4.31 -13.38
CA TRP A 188 -1.77 -5.15 -12.63
C TRP A 188 -1.67 -6.63 -13.06
N ASP A 189 -1.66 -6.90 -14.36
CA ASP A 189 -1.58 -8.26 -14.93
C ASP A 189 -0.25 -8.94 -14.54
N TRP A 190 0.88 -8.22 -14.52
CA TRP A 190 2.19 -8.75 -14.09
C TRP A 190 2.20 -9.13 -12.61
N GLN A 191 1.53 -8.35 -11.76
CA GLN A 191 1.42 -8.67 -10.33
C GLN A 191 0.55 -9.90 -10.09
N GLU A 192 -0.56 -10.05 -10.83
CA GLU A 192 -1.39 -11.25 -10.77
C GLU A 192 -0.61 -12.49 -11.28
N GLN A 193 0.17 -12.36 -12.34
CA GLN A 193 1.04 -13.43 -12.81
C GLN A 193 2.05 -13.84 -11.73
N LEU A 194 2.75 -12.87 -11.14
CA LEU A 194 3.77 -13.16 -10.13
C LEU A 194 3.18 -13.80 -8.87
N SER A 195 1.93 -13.46 -8.52
CA SER A 195 1.25 -14.02 -7.35
C SER A 195 0.72 -15.44 -7.54
N THR A 196 0.93 -16.05 -8.70
CA THR A 196 0.71 -17.49 -8.91
C THR A 196 1.79 -18.35 -8.25
N HIS A 197 2.95 -17.77 -7.95
CA HIS A 197 4.03 -18.43 -7.23
C HIS A 197 3.85 -18.21 -5.72
N THR A 198 3.77 -19.29 -4.97
CA THR A 198 3.65 -19.26 -3.50
C THR A 198 4.32 -20.49 -2.90
N ASP A 199 4.82 -20.36 -1.68
CA ASP A 199 5.52 -21.41 -0.97
C ASP A 199 4.59 -22.60 -0.66
N PRO A 200 5.09 -23.85 -0.67
CA PRO A 200 4.34 -25.02 -0.26
C PRO A 200 3.71 -24.87 1.12
N GLY A 201 2.53 -25.45 1.34
CA GLY A 201 1.76 -25.29 2.57
C GLY A 201 0.88 -24.05 2.59
N TYR A 202 1.27 -22.98 1.90
CA TYR A 202 0.42 -21.80 1.69
C TYR A 202 -0.40 -21.91 0.40
N ALA A 203 0.16 -22.55 -0.63
CA ALA A 203 -0.53 -22.79 -1.89
C ALA A 203 -1.84 -23.57 -1.70
N GLU A 204 -1.83 -24.61 -0.87
CA GLU A 204 -2.99 -25.45 -0.56
C GLU A 204 -4.08 -24.69 0.20
N LEU A 205 -3.70 -23.59 0.87
CA LEU A 205 -4.61 -22.71 1.59
C LEU A 205 -5.09 -21.52 0.73
N GLY A 206 -4.61 -21.40 -0.51
CA GLY A 206 -4.88 -20.26 -1.37
C GLY A 206 -4.26 -18.94 -0.85
N GLN A 207 -3.14 -19.04 -0.14
CA GLN A 207 -2.44 -17.92 0.49
C GLN A 207 -1.17 -17.58 -0.29
N LEU A 208 -0.87 -16.29 -0.43
CA LEU A 208 0.39 -15.83 -1.03
C LEU A 208 1.49 -15.73 0.03
N THR A 209 2.57 -16.47 -0.19
CA THR A 209 3.79 -16.41 0.62
C THR A 209 4.98 -16.72 -0.27
N VAL A 210 5.93 -15.80 -0.33
CA VAL A 210 7.16 -15.94 -1.12
C VAL A 210 8.33 -15.56 -0.24
N THR A 211 9.00 -16.56 0.31
CA THR A 211 10.12 -16.34 1.22
C THR A 211 11.46 -16.59 0.54
N TYR A 212 12.50 -15.96 1.03
CA TYR A 212 13.82 -15.89 0.41
C TYR A 212 14.37 -17.26 -0.05
N LEU A 213 14.74 -17.34 -1.33
CA LEU A 213 15.37 -18.48 -2.01
C LEU A 213 14.57 -19.79 -2.00
N THR A 214 13.27 -19.76 -1.72
CA THR A 214 12.38 -20.90 -1.98
C THR A 214 12.16 -21.09 -3.49
N ASP A 215 11.51 -22.17 -3.87
CA ASP A 215 11.17 -22.42 -5.27
C ASP A 215 10.25 -21.33 -5.83
N ALA A 216 9.28 -20.86 -5.03
CA ALA A 216 8.40 -19.77 -5.40
C ALA A 216 9.18 -18.46 -5.61
N HIS A 217 10.11 -18.15 -4.72
CA HIS A 217 10.95 -16.97 -4.82
C HIS A 217 11.83 -17.00 -6.09
N ARG A 218 12.45 -18.13 -6.39
CA ARG A 218 13.25 -18.31 -7.61
C ARG A 218 12.41 -18.22 -8.88
N ALA A 219 11.17 -18.74 -8.83
CA ALA A 219 10.23 -18.62 -9.93
C ALA A 219 9.83 -17.15 -10.16
N CYS A 220 9.56 -16.37 -9.10
CA CYS A 220 9.35 -14.94 -9.19
C CYS A 220 10.54 -14.22 -9.84
N ALA A 221 11.77 -14.49 -9.40
CA ALA A 221 12.97 -13.89 -9.99
C ALA A 221 13.13 -14.21 -11.48
N LYS A 222 12.79 -15.44 -11.89
CA LYS A 222 12.81 -15.88 -13.28
C LYS A 222 11.76 -15.14 -14.11
N ASP A 223 10.55 -15.00 -13.61
CA ASP A 223 9.46 -14.29 -14.29
C ASP A 223 9.79 -12.82 -14.46
N ILE A 224 10.24 -12.13 -13.40
CA ILE A 224 10.68 -10.73 -13.46
C ILE A 224 11.79 -10.57 -14.52
N SER A 225 12.79 -11.48 -14.51
CA SER A 225 13.87 -11.45 -15.51
C SER A 225 13.35 -11.63 -16.94
N GLY A 226 12.35 -12.51 -17.14
CA GLY A 226 11.69 -12.71 -18.43
C GLY A 226 10.96 -11.46 -18.89
N LEU A 227 10.13 -10.88 -18.02
CA LEU A 227 9.38 -9.67 -18.29
C LEU A 227 10.28 -8.46 -18.58
N MET A 228 11.43 -8.33 -17.90
CA MET A 228 12.43 -7.30 -18.20
C MET A 228 13.02 -7.47 -19.59
N LYS A 229 13.37 -8.71 -20.00
CA LYS A 229 13.89 -9.00 -21.35
C LYS A 229 12.84 -8.67 -22.43
N ASP A 230 11.61 -9.11 -22.22
CA ASP A 230 10.49 -8.84 -23.12
C ASP A 230 10.13 -7.33 -23.16
N GLY A 231 10.33 -6.63 -22.04
CA GLY A 231 10.20 -5.18 -21.91
C GLY A 231 11.30 -4.37 -22.60
N GLY A 232 12.35 -5.06 -23.10
CA GLY A 232 13.41 -4.44 -23.91
C GLY A 232 14.53 -3.79 -23.11
N PHE A 233 14.78 -4.28 -21.89
CA PHE A 233 16.01 -3.99 -21.16
C PHE A 233 17.22 -4.54 -21.93
N ASP A 234 18.31 -3.81 -21.92
CA ASP A 234 19.52 -4.17 -22.67
C ASP A 234 20.34 -5.25 -21.95
N GLU A 235 20.35 -5.21 -20.62
CA GLU A 235 21.03 -6.16 -19.76
C GLU A 235 20.07 -6.64 -18.67
N VAL A 236 19.97 -7.95 -18.44
CA VAL A 236 19.16 -8.56 -17.38
C VAL A 236 19.95 -9.67 -16.72
N SER A 237 20.11 -9.61 -15.40
CA SER A 237 20.85 -10.60 -14.61
C SER A 237 20.21 -10.82 -13.25
N ILE A 238 20.61 -11.89 -12.56
CA ILE A 238 20.36 -12.12 -11.14
C ILE A 238 21.70 -12.03 -10.44
N ASP A 239 21.79 -11.21 -9.40
CA ASP A 239 23.06 -10.97 -8.69
C ASP A 239 23.35 -12.04 -7.61
N ALA A 240 24.44 -11.87 -6.88
CA ALA A 240 24.95 -12.85 -5.93
C ALA A 240 24.06 -13.08 -4.69
N VAL A 241 23.09 -12.18 -4.42
CA VAL A 241 22.11 -12.35 -3.34
C VAL A 241 20.70 -12.64 -3.87
N GLY A 242 20.55 -12.75 -5.20
CA GLY A 242 19.26 -13.05 -5.81
C GLY A 242 18.46 -11.83 -6.27
N ASN A 243 18.99 -10.60 -6.15
CA ASN A 243 18.31 -9.45 -6.73
C ASN A 243 18.22 -9.61 -8.25
N VAL A 244 17.07 -9.29 -8.81
CA VAL A 244 16.89 -9.21 -10.27
C VAL A 244 17.30 -7.82 -10.72
N VAL A 245 18.22 -7.74 -11.66
CA VAL A 245 18.81 -6.48 -12.16
C VAL A 245 18.48 -6.31 -13.62
N GLY A 246 17.76 -5.26 -13.99
CA GLY A 246 17.50 -4.86 -15.37
C GLY A 246 18.11 -3.50 -15.65
N ARG A 247 18.87 -3.36 -16.74
CA ARG A 247 19.47 -2.08 -17.16
C ARG A 247 18.99 -1.67 -18.55
N TYR A 248 18.50 -0.45 -18.65
CA TYR A 248 18.14 0.22 -19.89
C TYR A 248 19.18 1.31 -20.16
N LEU A 249 20.00 1.10 -21.17
CA LEU A 249 21.21 1.88 -21.38
C LEU A 249 20.94 3.19 -22.13
N SER A 250 21.61 4.25 -21.70
CA SER A 250 21.76 5.49 -22.47
C SER A 250 22.65 5.28 -23.68
N THR A 251 22.52 6.17 -24.66
CA THR A 251 23.49 6.25 -25.78
C THR A 251 24.74 7.06 -25.43
N SER A 252 24.78 7.71 -24.27
CA SER A 252 25.94 8.49 -23.81
C SER A 252 26.96 7.60 -23.11
N GLU A 253 28.24 7.66 -23.49
CA GLU A 253 29.31 6.79 -22.96
C GLU A 253 29.54 6.94 -21.44
N ASN A 254 29.36 8.16 -20.91
CA ASN A 254 29.63 8.49 -19.50
C ASN A 254 28.33 8.80 -18.73
N ALA A 255 27.21 8.20 -19.14
CA ALA A 255 25.94 8.45 -18.50
C ALA A 255 25.90 7.93 -17.06
N LYS A 256 25.40 8.74 -16.13
CA LYS A 256 25.04 8.27 -14.79
C LYS A 256 23.79 7.40 -14.85
N THR A 257 23.53 6.67 -13.78
CA THR A 257 22.39 5.76 -13.66
C THR A 257 21.34 6.32 -12.68
N LEU A 258 20.08 6.31 -13.08
CA LEU A 258 18.96 6.41 -12.14
C LEU A 258 18.66 5.00 -11.62
N LEU A 259 18.77 4.80 -10.30
CA LEU A 259 18.41 3.56 -9.64
C LEU A 259 16.94 3.60 -9.20
N THR A 260 16.21 2.52 -9.44
CA THR A 260 14.82 2.36 -9.00
C THR A 260 14.52 0.90 -8.75
N GLY A 261 13.44 0.60 -8.04
CA GLY A 261 13.01 -0.75 -7.76
C GLY A 261 12.38 -0.88 -6.39
N SER A 262 12.07 -2.08 -6.00
CA SER A 262 11.56 -2.50 -4.69
C SER A 262 11.69 -4.02 -4.56
N HIS A 263 11.17 -4.63 -3.49
CA HIS A 263 11.30 -6.06 -3.23
C HIS A 263 10.25 -6.92 -3.95
N TYR A 264 10.51 -8.23 -4.03
CA TYR A 264 9.56 -9.19 -4.61
C TYR A 264 9.23 -10.39 -3.71
N ASP A 265 9.88 -10.51 -2.55
CA ASP A 265 9.45 -11.38 -1.45
C ASP A 265 8.17 -10.84 -0.80
N THR A 266 7.56 -11.60 0.09
CA THR A 266 6.34 -11.20 0.80
C THR A 266 6.36 -11.66 2.24
N VAL A 267 5.60 -10.98 3.11
CA VAL A 267 5.21 -11.58 4.39
C VAL A 267 4.38 -12.84 4.17
N ARG A 268 4.25 -13.68 5.22
CA ARG A 268 3.39 -14.86 5.16
C ARG A 268 1.92 -14.47 5.02
N ASN A 269 1.21 -15.11 4.08
CA ASN A 269 -0.18 -14.79 3.73
C ASN A 269 -0.36 -13.30 3.43
N GLY A 270 0.58 -12.74 2.67
CA GLY A 270 0.65 -11.33 2.32
C GLY A 270 -0.27 -10.92 1.18
N GLY A 271 -0.09 -9.67 0.76
CA GLY A 271 -0.73 -9.09 -0.42
C GLY A 271 0.06 -9.34 -1.69
N LYS A 272 -0.47 -8.83 -2.81
CA LYS A 272 0.10 -9.05 -4.15
C LYS A 272 0.93 -7.88 -4.65
N TYR A 273 0.81 -6.71 -4.02
CA TYR A 273 1.26 -5.43 -4.56
C TYR A 273 2.42 -4.84 -3.76
N ASP A 274 2.56 -5.27 -2.52
CA ASP A 274 3.62 -4.89 -1.59
C ASP A 274 5.00 -5.18 -2.18
N GLY A 275 5.84 -4.16 -2.29
CA GLY A 275 7.15 -4.18 -2.97
C GLY A 275 7.06 -4.29 -4.49
N ARG A 276 6.35 -5.30 -4.99
CA ARG A 276 6.28 -5.68 -6.41
C ARG A 276 5.84 -4.55 -7.33
N LEU A 277 4.98 -3.64 -6.85
CA LEU A 277 4.54 -2.46 -7.60
C LEU A 277 5.73 -1.58 -8.00
N GLY A 278 6.71 -1.42 -7.11
CA GLY A 278 7.91 -0.61 -7.35
C GLY A 278 8.89 -1.19 -8.36
N ILE A 279 8.73 -2.46 -8.72
CA ILE A 279 9.46 -3.10 -9.82
C ILE A 279 8.72 -2.87 -11.14
N PHE A 280 7.41 -3.12 -11.17
CA PHE A 280 6.65 -3.15 -12.40
C PHE A 280 6.30 -1.77 -12.96
N VAL A 281 6.14 -0.74 -12.12
CA VAL A 281 5.91 0.63 -12.58
C VAL A 281 7.09 1.15 -13.43
N PRO A 282 8.36 1.12 -12.98
CA PRO A 282 9.48 1.52 -13.82
C PRO A 282 9.69 0.59 -15.02
N MET A 283 9.39 -0.71 -14.92
CA MET A 283 9.45 -1.63 -16.06
C MET A 283 8.46 -1.22 -17.16
N ALA A 284 7.23 -0.83 -16.81
CA ALA A 284 6.25 -0.33 -17.78
C ALA A 284 6.74 0.96 -18.48
N CYS A 285 7.42 1.85 -17.75
CA CYS A 285 8.03 3.05 -18.34
C CYS A 285 9.16 2.70 -19.33
N VAL A 286 10.05 1.77 -18.98
CA VAL A 286 11.13 1.31 -19.86
C VAL A 286 10.57 0.67 -21.13
N ARG A 287 9.56 -0.19 -20.99
CA ARG A 287 8.88 -0.81 -22.14
C ARG A 287 8.27 0.22 -23.08
N GLU A 288 7.65 1.28 -22.52
CA GLU A 288 7.10 2.37 -23.34
C GLU A 288 8.21 3.19 -24.04
N LEU A 289 9.32 3.51 -23.34
CA LEU A 289 10.48 4.14 -23.93
C LEU A 289 11.06 3.31 -25.09
N LYS A 290 11.20 2.00 -24.87
CA LYS A 290 11.66 1.06 -25.91
C LYS A 290 10.73 1.03 -27.11
N ARG A 291 9.41 0.96 -26.89
CA ARG A 291 8.40 0.97 -27.95
C ARG A 291 8.43 2.25 -28.77
N GLN A 292 8.73 3.39 -28.12
CA GLN A 292 8.91 4.69 -28.78
C GLN A 292 10.29 4.87 -29.41
N GLY A 293 11.21 3.92 -29.28
CA GLY A 293 12.61 4.04 -29.74
C GLY A 293 13.40 5.14 -29.02
N LYS A 294 12.98 5.57 -27.82
CA LYS A 294 13.60 6.65 -27.08
C LYS A 294 14.66 6.15 -26.09
N ARG A 295 15.80 6.86 -26.04
CA ARG A 295 16.83 6.70 -25.02
C ARG A 295 16.96 7.99 -24.23
N LEU A 296 17.24 7.85 -22.93
CA LEU A 296 17.45 8.99 -22.03
C LEU A 296 18.94 9.31 -21.93
N PRO A 297 19.31 10.52 -21.49
CA PRO A 297 20.72 10.90 -21.31
C PRO A 297 21.40 10.19 -20.13
N PHE A 298 20.67 9.38 -19.38
CA PHE A 298 21.15 8.54 -18.27
C PHE A 298 20.66 7.11 -18.42
N HIS A 299 21.32 6.16 -17.76
CA HIS A 299 20.87 4.77 -17.67
C HIS A 299 19.73 4.67 -16.67
N ILE A 300 18.81 3.72 -16.86
CA ILE A 300 17.86 3.28 -15.84
C ILE A 300 18.26 1.88 -15.39
N GLU A 301 18.45 1.69 -14.08
CA GLU A 301 18.65 0.39 -13.47
C GLU A 301 17.46 0.08 -12.56
N VAL A 302 16.71 -0.99 -12.88
CA VAL A 302 15.57 -1.47 -12.10
C VAL A 302 16.00 -2.69 -11.31
N LEU A 303 15.84 -2.64 -9.99
CA LEU A 303 16.12 -3.75 -9.08
C LEU A 303 14.83 -4.36 -8.55
N GLY A 304 14.69 -5.69 -8.66
CA GLY A 304 13.83 -6.45 -7.78
C GLY A 304 14.67 -6.96 -6.62
N PHE A 305 14.55 -6.34 -5.44
CA PHE A 305 15.29 -6.76 -4.25
C PHE A 305 14.79 -8.11 -3.76
N ALA A 306 15.72 -9.00 -3.41
CA ALA A 306 15.42 -10.41 -3.15
C ALA A 306 14.77 -10.66 -1.80
N GLU A 307 15.09 -9.86 -0.78
CA GLU A 307 14.63 -10.04 0.60
C GLU A 307 14.63 -8.69 1.30
N GLU A 308 13.45 -8.19 1.64
CA GLU A 308 13.20 -7.01 2.46
C GLU A 308 12.62 -7.42 3.82
N GLU A 309 11.66 -8.35 3.81
CA GLU A 309 10.75 -8.72 4.87
C GLU A 309 11.39 -9.58 5.99
N GLY A 310 12.48 -10.27 5.70
CA GLY A 310 13.18 -11.09 6.68
C GLY A 310 12.39 -12.30 7.21
N GLN A 311 11.53 -12.88 6.38
CA GLN A 311 10.58 -13.91 6.82
C GLN A 311 11.19 -15.29 7.01
N ARG A 312 12.20 -15.64 6.22
CA ARG A 312 12.87 -16.96 6.31
C ARG A 312 14.08 -16.91 7.23
N TYR A 313 14.88 -15.88 7.09
CA TYR A 313 16.03 -15.58 7.94
C TYR A 313 15.82 -14.23 8.60
N LYS A 314 16.46 -13.96 9.74
CA LYS A 314 16.37 -12.65 10.43
C LYS A 314 17.32 -11.65 9.78
N ALA A 315 17.10 -11.36 8.50
CA ALA A 315 17.99 -10.56 7.65
C ALA A 315 17.14 -9.61 6.76
N THR A 316 16.47 -8.66 7.39
CA THR A 316 15.67 -7.63 6.69
C THR A 316 16.56 -6.73 5.83
N PHE A 317 16.02 -6.22 4.70
CA PHE A 317 16.74 -5.38 3.75
C PHE A 317 18.02 -6.02 3.20
N LEU A 318 18.05 -7.35 3.10
CA LEU A 318 19.23 -8.08 2.65
C LEU A 318 19.63 -7.67 1.23
N GLY A 319 18.65 -7.57 0.32
CA GLY A 319 18.85 -7.23 -1.07
C GLY A 319 19.44 -5.84 -1.25
N SER A 320 18.81 -4.82 -0.71
CA SER A 320 19.27 -3.42 -0.78
C SER A 320 20.52 -3.18 0.06
N GLY A 321 20.65 -3.83 1.23
CA GLY A 321 21.84 -3.78 2.05
C GLY A 321 23.08 -4.28 1.30
N ALA A 322 22.98 -5.39 0.58
CA ALA A 322 24.07 -5.91 -0.22
C ALA A 322 24.48 -4.96 -1.35
N VAL A 323 23.52 -4.29 -1.98
CA VAL A 323 23.76 -3.28 -3.04
C VAL A 323 24.59 -2.09 -2.55
N ILE A 324 24.45 -1.70 -1.28
CA ILE A 324 25.25 -0.64 -0.67
C ILE A 324 26.51 -1.16 0.05
N GLY A 325 26.72 -2.49 0.05
CA GLY A 325 27.90 -3.13 0.66
C GLY A 325 27.73 -3.42 2.16
N GLN A 326 26.51 -3.56 2.63
CA GLN A 326 26.16 -3.84 4.04
C GLN A 326 25.59 -5.27 4.23
N PHE A 327 26.11 -6.24 3.53
CA PHE A 327 25.78 -7.64 3.80
C PHE A 327 26.53 -8.14 5.02
N ASP A 328 25.82 -8.63 6.05
CA ASP A 328 26.44 -9.23 7.23
C ASP A 328 26.78 -10.70 6.96
N PRO A 329 28.08 -11.08 6.94
CA PRO A 329 28.49 -12.48 6.73
C PRO A 329 27.91 -13.46 7.77
N ALA A 330 27.55 -12.99 8.96
CA ALA A 330 26.93 -13.83 9.98
C ALA A 330 25.54 -14.36 9.56
N TRP A 331 24.85 -13.68 8.65
CA TRP A 331 23.57 -14.15 8.13
C TRP A 331 23.69 -15.48 7.40
N LEU A 332 24.85 -15.77 6.79
CA LEU A 332 25.08 -17.01 6.05
C LEU A 332 24.95 -18.27 6.90
N GLU A 333 25.17 -18.14 8.21
CA GLU A 333 25.11 -19.26 9.17
C GLU A 333 23.74 -19.34 9.91
N GLN A 334 22.84 -18.38 9.67
CA GLN A 334 21.48 -18.46 10.20
C GLN A 334 20.73 -19.61 9.57
N GLN A 335 19.96 -20.32 10.38
CA GLN A 335 19.14 -21.45 9.96
C GLN A 335 17.67 -21.05 9.90
N ASP A 336 16.96 -21.55 8.91
CA ASP A 336 15.50 -21.48 8.85
C ASP A 336 14.85 -22.55 9.76
N ALA A 337 13.52 -22.66 9.69
CA ALA A 337 12.75 -23.62 10.50
C ALA A 337 13.09 -25.09 10.21
N ASP A 338 13.63 -25.38 9.03
CA ASP A 338 14.01 -26.74 8.59
C ASP A 338 15.50 -27.03 8.85
N GLY A 339 16.23 -26.10 9.48
CA GLY A 339 17.65 -26.22 9.77
C GLY A 339 18.58 -25.97 8.58
N ILE A 340 18.06 -25.40 7.48
CA ILE A 340 18.83 -25.06 6.29
C ILE A 340 19.51 -23.71 6.52
N THR A 341 20.84 -23.65 6.42
CA THR A 341 21.55 -22.37 6.53
C THR A 341 21.31 -21.50 5.29
N MET A 342 21.40 -20.16 5.45
CA MET A 342 21.30 -19.25 4.31
C MET A 342 22.35 -19.57 3.24
N ARG A 343 23.58 -19.91 3.63
CA ARG A 343 24.66 -20.38 2.74
C ARG A 343 24.22 -21.58 1.89
N GLN A 344 23.60 -22.59 2.51
CA GLN A 344 23.09 -23.78 1.82
C GLN A 344 21.97 -23.40 0.85
N ALA A 345 21.04 -22.53 1.28
CA ALA A 345 19.96 -22.04 0.41
C ALA A 345 20.51 -21.27 -0.81
N MET A 346 21.51 -20.42 -0.62
CA MET A 346 22.17 -19.71 -1.72
C MET A 346 22.87 -20.67 -2.70
N GLN A 347 23.61 -21.64 -2.18
CA GLN A 347 24.24 -22.67 -3.01
C GLN A 347 23.21 -23.48 -3.80
N HIS A 348 22.11 -23.86 -3.16
CA HIS A 348 21.01 -24.59 -3.81
C HIS A 348 20.32 -23.74 -4.91
N ALA A 349 20.24 -22.44 -4.71
CA ALA A 349 19.75 -21.49 -5.72
C ALA A 349 20.78 -21.19 -6.83
N GLY A 350 21.98 -21.75 -6.77
CA GLY A 350 23.06 -21.52 -7.75
C GLY A 350 23.75 -20.16 -7.61
N LEU A 351 23.59 -19.49 -6.45
CA LEU A 351 24.20 -18.19 -6.17
C LEU A 351 25.62 -18.37 -5.62
N CYS A 352 26.52 -17.44 -5.98
CA CYS A 352 27.92 -17.47 -5.56
C CYS A 352 28.16 -16.48 -4.42
N VAL A 353 28.31 -16.98 -3.20
CA VAL A 353 28.55 -16.17 -1.98
C VAL A 353 29.76 -15.26 -2.13
N ASP A 354 30.85 -15.73 -2.79
CA ASP A 354 32.06 -14.93 -3.03
C ASP A 354 31.82 -13.75 -4.00
N GLY A 355 30.69 -13.73 -4.67
CA GLY A 355 30.24 -12.63 -5.52
C GLY A 355 29.61 -11.45 -4.77
N ILE A 356 29.17 -11.66 -3.52
CA ILE A 356 28.41 -10.67 -2.75
C ILE A 356 29.15 -9.31 -2.64
N PRO A 357 30.44 -9.23 -2.31
CA PRO A 357 31.14 -7.94 -2.25
C PRO A 357 31.19 -7.19 -3.58
N LYS A 358 31.02 -7.89 -4.71
CA LYS A 358 31.13 -7.32 -6.07
C LYS A 358 29.84 -6.64 -6.53
N ILE A 359 28.71 -6.88 -5.86
CA ILE A 359 27.43 -6.27 -6.24
C ILE A 359 27.27 -4.84 -5.71
N LYS A 360 28.17 -4.40 -4.83
CA LYS A 360 28.16 -3.04 -4.29
C LYS A 360 28.19 -1.99 -5.40
N ARG A 361 27.22 -1.09 -5.38
CA ARG A 361 27.13 0.06 -6.29
C ARG A 361 28.00 1.21 -5.79
N GLN A 362 28.68 1.87 -6.73
CA GLN A 362 29.46 3.06 -6.43
C GLN A 362 28.54 4.28 -6.56
N ALA A 363 28.21 4.93 -5.44
CA ALA A 363 27.18 5.98 -5.38
C ALA A 363 27.44 7.15 -6.32
N GLU A 364 28.70 7.48 -6.61
CA GLU A 364 29.12 8.55 -7.55
C GLU A 364 28.66 8.31 -8.99
N ASN A 365 28.37 7.08 -9.38
CA ASN A 365 27.87 6.72 -10.70
C ASN A 365 26.34 6.83 -10.80
N TYR A 366 25.66 7.17 -9.70
CA TYR A 366 24.21 7.22 -9.64
C TYR A 366 23.70 8.66 -9.46
N LEU A 367 22.52 8.93 -10.03
CA LEU A 367 21.80 10.19 -9.85
C LEU A 367 21.06 10.22 -8.51
N GLY A 368 20.63 9.05 -8.06
CA GLY A 368 19.86 8.80 -6.86
C GLY A 368 19.00 7.56 -7.01
N PHE A 369 18.20 7.31 -5.99
CA PHE A 369 17.23 6.21 -5.94
C PHE A 369 15.81 6.75 -5.84
N VAL A 370 14.89 6.18 -6.63
CA VAL A 370 13.46 6.47 -6.51
C VAL A 370 12.68 5.16 -6.41
N GLU A 371 11.73 5.12 -5.48
CA GLU A 371 10.89 3.94 -5.26
C GLU A 371 9.42 4.31 -5.38
N VAL A 372 8.65 3.49 -6.08
CA VAL A 372 7.18 3.53 -6.07
C VAL A 372 6.70 2.38 -5.20
N HIS A 373 5.73 2.64 -4.35
CA HIS A 373 5.21 1.62 -3.44
C HIS A 373 3.72 1.84 -3.16
N ILE A 374 2.99 0.84 -2.71
CA ILE A 374 1.67 1.10 -2.11
C ILE A 374 1.84 1.81 -0.77
N GLU A 375 0.84 2.59 -0.35
CA GLU A 375 0.88 3.30 0.93
C GLU A 375 1.00 2.37 2.14
N GLN A 376 0.42 1.18 2.05
CA GLN A 376 0.25 0.24 3.18
C GLN A 376 -0.57 0.83 4.34
N GLY A 377 -1.41 1.81 4.05
CA GLY A 377 -2.18 2.57 5.03
C GLY A 377 -3.48 3.14 4.45
N PRO A 378 -4.35 3.71 5.30
CA PRO A 378 -5.68 4.14 4.92
C PRO A 378 -5.77 5.57 4.37
N VAL A 379 -4.72 6.39 4.50
CA VAL A 379 -4.82 7.86 4.34
C VAL A 379 -5.20 8.25 2.92
N LEU A 380 -4.50 7.73 1.91
CA LEU A 380 -4.82 8.03 0.50
C LEU A 380 -6.20 7.49 0.11
N ASN A 381 -6.59 6.34 0.67
CA ASN A 381 -7.91 5.76 0.44
C ASN A 381 -9.02 6.66 1.01
N GLU A 382 -8.89 7.10 2.26
CA GLU A 382 -9.86 7.96 2.95
C GLU A 382 -9.97 9.35 2.29
N LEU A 383 -8.85 9.91 1.84
CA LEU A 383 -8.79 11.20 1.16
C LEU A 383 -9.20 11.12 -0.33
N ASN A 384 -9.36 9.93 -0.88
CA ASN A 384 -9.55 9.69 -2.32
C ASN A 384 -8.46 10.34 -3.19
N ILE A 385 -7.20 10.25 -2.75
CA ILE A 385 -6.02 10.73 -3.46
C ILE A 385 -5.26 9.53 -4.01
N SER A 386 -4.99 9.53 -5.31
CA SER A 386 -4.36 8.39 -6.00
C SER A 386 -2.88 8.21 -5.69
N LEU A 387 -2.15 9.31 -5.46
CA LEU A 387 -0.70 9.34 -5.30
C LEU A 387 -0.30 10.17 -4.09
N GLY A 388 0.64 9.68 -3.28
CA GLY A 388 1.22 10.38 -2.14
C GLY A 388 2.73 10.53 -2.27
N ILE A 389 3.28 11.69 -1.95
CA ILE A 389 4.72 11.96 -2.01
C ILE A 389 5.31 11.73 -0.62
N VAL A 390 6.25 10.81 -0.52
CA VAL A 390 6.85 10.47 0.78
C VAL A 390 7.85 11.52 1.21
N THR A 391 7.64 12.11 2.38
CA THR A 391 8.53 13.12 2.97
C THR A 391 9.70 12.49 3.70
N SER A 392 9.47 11.36 4.36
CA SER A 392 10.46 10.60 5.11
C SER A 392 9.95 9.19 5.36
N ILE A 393 10.86 8.22 5.44
CA ILE A 393 10.57 6.92 6.02
C ILE A 393 10.89 7.01 7.51
N ASN A 394 9.95 6.61 8.35
CA ASN A 394 10.05 6.81 9.79
C ASN A 394 11.23 6.04 10.39
N GLY A 395 12.00 6.72 11.24
CA GLY A 395 12.91 6.05 12.16
C GLY A 395 12.14 5.32 13.26
N SER A 396 12.62 4.16 13.68
CA SER A 396 11.96 3.35 14.70
C SER A 396 12.89 2.94 15.84
N MET A 397 12.31 2.77 17.02
CA MET A 397 12.95 2.11 18.16
C MET A 397 12.00 1.11 18.78
N ARG A 398 12.50 -0.10 19.03
CA ARG A 398 11.74 -1.18 19.64
C ARG A 398 12.40 -1.67 20.91
N TYR A 399 11.56 -1.98 21.89
CA TYR A 399 11.99 -2.52 23.17
C TYR A 399 11.21 -3.77 23.53
N ALA A 400 11.90 -4.74 24.14
CA ALA A 400 11.32 -5.81 24.92
C ALA A 400 11.36 -5.41 26.38
N CYS A 401 10.23 -5.45 27.05
CA CYS A 401 10.06 -4.91 28.39
C CYS A 401 9.42 -5.94 29.33
N GLU A 402 9.79 -5.88 30.60
CA GLU A 402 9.11 -6.63 31.65
C GLU A 402 8.93 -5.75 32.88
N VAL A 403 7.73 -5.79 33.47
CA VAL A 403 7.45 -5.22 34.78
C VAL A 403 7.30 -6.35 35.79
N ILE A 404 7.98 -6.19 36.96
CA ILE A 404 8.01 -7.16 38.06
C ILE A 404 7.44 -6.51 39.29
N GLY A 405 6.27 -6.96 39.70
CA GLY A 405 5.58 -6.58 40.93
C GLY A 405 5.51 -7.74 41.92
N THR A 406 4.38 -7.87 42.62
CA THR A 406 4.16 -8.92 43.62
C THR A 406 2.81 -9.58 43.39
N ALA A 407 2.83 -10.87 43.08
CA ALA A 407 1.59 -11.66 43.00
C ALA A 407 0.97 -11.84 44.38
N CYS A 408 -0.31 -11.53 44.52
CA CYS A 408 -1.04 -11.70 45.75
C CYS A 408 -2.54 -11.94 45.49
N HIS A 409 -3.30 -12.30 46.52
CA HIS A 409 -4.72 -12.58 46.40
C HIS A 409 -5.53 -11.34 46.05
N ALA A 410 -6.27 -11.39 44.92
CA ALA A 410 -6.99 -10.22 44.40
C ALA A 410 -8.12 -9.72 45.32
N GLY A 411 -8.76 -10.59 46.09
CA GLY A 411 -9.87 -10.23 46.97
C GLY A 411 -9.44 -9.77 48.37
N THR A 412 -8.27 -10.22 48.88
CA THR A 412 -7.84 -9.93 50.26
C THR A 412 -6.75 -8.89 50.37
N THR A 413 -6.05 -8.58 49.27
CA THR A 413 -4.99 -7.55 49.28
C THR A 413 -5.61 -6.18 48.99
N PRO A 414 -5.55 -5.21 49.95
CA PRO A 414 -6.07 -3.86 49.74
C PRO A 414 -5.40 -3.16 48.55
N MET A 415 -6.11 -2.25 47.87
CA MET A 415 -5.64 -1.56 46.67
C MET A 415 -4.33 -0.81 46.88
N ASN A 416 -4.16 -0.16 48.04
CA ASN A 416 -2.96 0.60 48.39
C ASN A 416 -1.76 -0.26 48.86
N ARG A 417 -1.89 -1.58 48.85
CA ARG A 417 -0.82 -2.55 49.19
C ARG A 417 -0.35 -3.37 48.02
N ARG A 418 -0.83 -3.05 46.80
CA ARG A 418 -0.54 -3.81 45.59
C ARG A 418 0.66 -3.23 44.86
N SER A 419 1.56 -4.12 44.43
CA SER A 419 2.57 -3.86 43.41
C SER A 419 2.16 -4.59 42.14
N ASP A 420 1.14 -4.05 41.45
CA ASP A 420 0.48 -4.67 40.29
C ASP A 420 1.23 -4.34 38.99
N ALA A 421 1.84 -5.36 38.39
CA ALA A 421 2.63 -5.21 37.18
C ALA A 421 1.77 -4.83 35.95
N ALA A 422 0.59 -5.43 35.80
CA ALA A 422 -0.27 -5.16 34.65
C ALA A 422 -0.87 -3.76 34.72
N ALA A 423 -1.26 -3.29 35.92
CA ALA A 423 -1.76 -1.93 36.09
C ALA A 423 -0.70 -0.86 35.78
N ALA A 424 0.59 -1.16 36.04
CA ALA A 424 1.68 -0.27 35.64
C ALA A 424 1.84 -0.18 34.11
N VAL A 425 1.76 -1.32 33.42
CA VAL A 425 1.86 -1.37 31.94
C VAL A 425 0.64 -0.73 31.30
N ALA A 426 -0.57 -0.95 31.81
CA ALA A 426 -1.79 -0.31 31.27
C ALA A 426 -1.71 1.22 31.31
N GLU A 427 -1.16 1.80 32.40
CA GLU A 427 -0.94 3.24 32.51
C GLU A 427 0.08 3.75 31.49
N LEU A 428 1.16 2.99 31.25
CA LEU A 428 2.16 3.32 30.23
C LEU A 428 1.56 3.28 28.81
N ILE A 429 0.73 2.29 28.50
CA ILE A 429 0.07 2.16 27.18
C ILE A 429 -0.73 3.42 26.87
N LEU A 430 -1.58 3.86 27.80
CA LEU A 430 -2.39 5.07 27.61
C LEU A 430 -1.54 6.33 27.47
N PHE A 431 -0.45 6.43 28.25
CA PHE A 431 0.49 7.55 28.10
C PHE A 431 1.18 7.55 26.74
N ALA A 432 1.68 6.40 26.27
CA ALA A 432 2.37 6.28 25.00
C ALA A 432 1.48 6.69 23.82
N GLU A 433 0.21 6.25 23.83
CA GLU A 433 -0.80 6.67 22.85
C GLU A 433 -1.00 8.18 22.86
N GLN A 434 -1.28 8.78 24.02
CA GLN A 434 -1.50 10.22 24.15
C GLN A 434 -0.29 11.04 23.74
N ARG A 435 0.93 10.58 24.10
CA ARG A 435 2.16 11.27 23.76
C ARG A 435 2.44 11.26 22.25
N ALA A 436 2.21 10.13 21.58
CA ALA A 436 2.36 10.04 20.15
C ALA A 436 1.35 10.94 19.39
N LEU A 437 0.10 10.97 19.84
CA LEU A 437 -0.94 11.84 19.26
C LEU A 437 -0.59 13.34 19.29
N GLN A 438 0.22 13.80 20.26
CA GLN A 438 0.65 15.20 20.36
C GLN A 438 1.57 15.64 19.22
N ASP A 439 2.33 14.73 18.64
CA ASP A 439 3.23 15.01 17.51
C ASP A 439 2.51 15.03 16.17
N GLY A 440 1.35 14.38 16.06
CA GLY A 440 0.52 14.30 14.86
C GLY A 440 0.95 13.22 13.87
N ASP A 441 2.25 12.98 13.70
CA ASP A 441 2.83 12.03 12.74
C ASP A 441 3.77 10.98 13.37
N SER A 442 3.89 11.01 14.70
CA SER A 442 4.53 9.94 15.47
C SER A 442 3.54 8.83 15.82
N VAL A 443 4.05 7.62 15.98
CA VAL A 443 3.26 6.47 16.47
C VAL A 443 3.98 5.73 17.57
N ALA A 444 3.22 5.22 18.56
CA ALA A 444 3.73 4.39 19.64
C ALA A 444 2.75 3.25 19.93
N THR A 445 3.24 2.01 19.91
CA THR A 445 2.39 0.83 20.00
C THR A 445 2.98 -0.18 20.99
N VAL A 446 2.12 -0.76 21.82
CA VAL A 446 2.40 -1.99 22.57
C VAL A 446 1.78 -3.16 21.80
N GLY A 447 2.60 -3.84 20.99
CA GLY A 447 2.13 -4.89 20.08
C GLY A 447 1.94 -6.26 20.75
N GLN A 448 2.67 -6.52 21.85
CA GLN A 448 2.55 -7.73 22.64
C GLN A 448 2.35 -7.35 24.10
N LEU A 449 1.44 -8.06 24.77
CA LEU A 449 1.14 -7.88 26.19
C LEU A 449 0.81 -9.24 26.80
N LEU A 450 1.60 -9.68 27.77
CA LEU A 450 1.47 -10.99 28.40
C LEU A 450 1.59 -10.86 29.93
N VAL A 451 0.67 -11.51 30.65
CA VAL A 451 0.75 -11.71 32.10
C VAL A 451 1.11 -13.16 32.37
N PRO A 452 2.40 -13.51 32.53
CA PRO A 452 2.82 -14.89 32.78
C PRO A 452 2.23 -15.42 34.09
N ASN A 453 1.70 -16.65 34.06
CA ASN A 453 1.04 -17.30 35.19
C ASN A 453 -0.14 -16.50 35.80
N GLY A 454 -0.81 -15.69 34.98
CA GLY A 454 -1.98 -14.90 35.40
C GLY A 454 -3.15 -15.80 35.81
N SER A 455 -3.95 -15.34 36.79
CA SER A 455 -5.19 -15.98 37.22
C SER A 455 -6.23 -14.92 37.58
N THR A 456 -7.50 -15.27 37.44
CA THR A 456 -8.62 -14.34 37.67
C THR A 456 -8.66 -13.75 39.08
N ASN A 457 -8.09 -14.44 40.06
CA ASN A 457 -8.10 -14.04 41.47
C ASN A 457 -6.71 -13.71 42.04
N VAL A 458 -5.73 -13.46 41.16
CA VAL A 458 -4.34 -13.09 41.53
C VAL A 458 -3.99 -11.73 40.95
N VAL A 459 -3.44 -10.82 41.78
CA VAL A 459 -2.83 -9.57 41.31
C VAL A 459 -1.60 -9.90 40.48
N PRO A 460 -1.45 -9.39 39.23
CA PRO A 460 -0.34 -9.71 38.36
C PRO A 460 1.03 -9.36 38.95
N GLY A 461 1.86 -10.37 39.18
CA GLY A 461 3.23 -10.20 39.66
C GLY A 461 4.26 -9.94 38.57
N ARG A 462 3.92 -10.24 37.31
CA ARG A 462 4.76 -10.01 36.12
C ARG A 462 3.90 -9.59 34.96
N CYS A 463 4.44 -8.69 34.13
CA CYS A 463 3.83 -8.32 32.86
C CYS A 463 4.95 -8.10 31.83
N GLN A 464 4.90 -8.82 30.72
CA GLN A 464 5.83 -8.69 29.61
C GLN A 464 5.14 -7.98 28.46
N PHE A 465 5.87 -7.08 27.78
CA PHE A 465 5.31 -6.33 26.65
C PHE A 465 6.41 -5.84 25.71
N THR A 466 6.02 -5.41 24.52
CA THR A 466 6.90 -4.74 23.56
C THR A 466 6.47 -3.30 23.35
N LEU A 467 7.44 -2.42 23.07
CA LEU A 467 7.19 -1.05 22.59
C LEU A 467 7.74 -0.93 21.18
N ASP A 468 6.95 -0.36 20.25
CA ASP A 468 7.39 0.10 18.93
C ASP A 468 7.05 1.59 18.82
N MET A 469 8.07 2.43 18.65
CA MET A 469 7.95 3.89 18.59
C MET A 469 8.60 4.39 17.31
N ARG A 470 7.85 5.17 16.52
CA ARG A 470 8.30 5.67 15.20
C ARG A 470 7.99 7.14 15.02
N ALA A 471 8.89 7.86 14.32
CA ALA A 471 8.69 9.25 13.92
C ALA A 471 9.42 9.59 12.61
N PRO A 472 9.00 10.65 11.88
CA PRO A 472 9.55 11.01 10.57
C PRO A 472 11.00 11.45 10.59
N ASN A 473 11.55 11.83 11.74
CA ASN A 473 12.95 12.18 11.91
C ASN A 473 13.51 11.66 13.22
N ASN A 474 14.83 11.50 13.29
CA ASN A 474 15.50 10.93 14.45
C ASN A 474 15.33 11.76 15.72
N ALA A 475 15.33 13.10 15.63
CA ALA A 475 15.19 13.97 16.81
C ALA A 475 13.81 13.82 17.44
N GLN A 476 12.76 13.79 16.64
CA GLN A 476 11.37 13.57 17.10
C GLN A 476 11.19 12.18 17.68
N ARG A 477 11.74 11.14 17.01
CA ARG A 477 11.72 9.76 17.54
C ARG A 477 12.43 9.69 18.90
N ASP A 478 13.62 10.27 19.01
CA ASP A 478 14.40 10.20 20.26
C ASP A 478 13.72 10.98 21.40
N ALA A 479 13.05 12.09 21.10
CA ALA A 479 12.23 12.83 22.06
C ALA A 479 11.03 11.98 22.53
N LEU A 480 10.27 11.39 21.59
CA LEU A 480 9.15 10.49 21.89
C LEU A 480 9.60 9.34 22.81
N VAL A 481 10.70 8.67 22.47
CA VAL A 481 11.28 7.57 23.24
C VAL A 481 11.69 8.04 24.63
N SER A 482 12.40 9.18 24.73
CA SER A 482 12.84 9.75 25.99
C SER A 482 11.67 10.03 26.95
N ASP A 483 10.59 10.63 26.44
CA ASP A 483 9.41 10.97 27.23
C ASP A 483 8.67 9.72 27.71
N ILE A 484 8.49 8.73 26.83
CA ILE A 484 7.82 7.47 27.17
C ILE A 484 8.63 6.67 28.21
N LEU A 485 9.95 6.58 28.06
CA LEU A 485 10.81 5.87 29.00
C LEU A 485 10.94 6.61 30.35
N ALA A 486 10.95 7.94 30.34
CA ALA A 486 10.92 8.74 31.58
C ALA A 486 9.61 8.51 32.34
N GLN A 487 8.47 8.52 31.66
CA GLN A 487 7.18 8.23 32.26
C GLN A 487 7.08 6.78 32.73
N PHE A 488 7.63 5.82 32.00
CA PHE A 488 7.68 4.41 32.41
C PHE A 488 8.41 4.27 33.75
N LYS A 489 9.58 4.89 33.88
CA LYS A 489 10.32 4.94 35.14
C LYS A 489 9.51 5.58 36.28
N ALA A 490 8.82 6.69 36.02
CA ALA A 490 8.00 7.39 37.01
C ALA A 490 6.81 6.51 37.47
N ILE A 491 6.13 5.83 36.55
CA ILE A 491 5.05 4.88 36.85
C ILE A 491 5.58 3.74 37.75
N CYS A 492 6.68 3.10 37.34
CA CYS A 492 7.27 1.99 38.10
C CYS A 492 7.66 2.39 39.53
N ASN A 493 8.30 3.55 39.71
CA ASN A 493 8.65 4.06 40.99
C ASN A 493 7.42 4.32 41.90
N ARG A 494 6.41 5.01 41.36
CA ARG A 494 5.17 5.31 42.11
C ARG A 494 4.40 4.06 42.50
N ARG A 495 4.35 3.05 41.62
CA ARG A 495 3.66 1.78 41.85
C ARG A 495 4.50 0.74 42.60
N GLN A 496 5.74 1.08 42.94
CA GLN A 496 6.69 0.21 43.67
C GLN A 496 6.90 -1.14 42.94
N VAL A 497 7.05 -1.09 41.62
CA VAL A 497 7.38 -2.24 40.78
C VAL A 497 8.78 -2.05 40.18
N ARG A 498 9.46 -3.16 39.87
CA ARG A 498 10.73 -3.16 39.14
C ARG A 498 10.44 -3.36 37.64
N TYR A 499 11.41 -3.02 36.79
CA TYR A 499 11.32 -3.25 35.37
C TYR A 499 12.66 -3.63 34.76
N THR A 500 12.60 -4.32 33.61
CA THR A 500 13.71 -4.49 32.68
C THR A 500 13.32 -3.88 31.33
N LEU A 501 14.32 -3.39 30.61
CA LEU A 501 14.17 -2.72 29.32
C LEU A 501 15.35 -3.15 28.44
N GLU A 502 15.05 -3.78 27.31
CA GLU A 502 16.04 -4.22 26.33
C GLU A 502 15.70 -3.60 24.97
N GLU A 503 16.61 -2.80 24.42
CA GLU A 503 16.48 -2.28 23.06
C GLU A 503 16.69 -3.44 22.08
N SER A 504 15.64 -3.80 21.35
CA SER A 504 15.67 -4.92 20.40
C SER A 504 15.92 -4.47 18.96
N MET A 505 15.64 -3.19 18.64
CA MET A 505 15.85 -2.62 17.31
C MET A 505 15.96 -1.11 17.35
N ARG A 506 16.85 -0.56 16.52
CA ARG A 506 16.96 0.86 16.21
C ARG A 506 17.17 1.03 14.72
N ALA A 507 16.29 1.80 14.05
CA ALA A 507 16.45 2.20 12.66
C ALA A 507 16.40 3.73 12.56
N SER A 508 17.32 4.31 11.80
CA SER A 508 17.31 5.75 11.52
C SER A 508 16.20 6.11 10.55
N ALA A 509 15.62 7.30 10.72
CA ALA A 509 14.74 7.86 9.72
C ALA A 509 15.48 8.14 8.41
N ALA A 510 14.78 7.99 7.29
CA ALA A 510 15.33 8.27 5.97
C ALA A 510 14.50 9.36 5.27
N PRO A 511 14.80 10.65 5.53
CA PRO A 511 14.11 11.76 4.88
C PRO A 511 14.36 11.75 3.37
N SER A 512 13.32 12.06 2.60
CA SER A 512 13.42 12.23 1.16
C SER A 512 14.34 13.41 0.83
N ALA A 513 15.20 13.25 -0.18
CA ALA A 513 16.05 14.33 -0.65
C ALA A 513 15.18 15.44 -1.28
N PRO A 514 15.32 16.71 -0.84
CA PRO A 514 14.39 17.78 -1.26
C PRO A 514 14.29 17.96 -2.78
N ALA A 515 15.39 17.80 -3.51
CA ALA A 515 15.38 17.89 -4.97
C ALA A 515 14.58 16.76 -5.62
N TRP A 516 14.63 15.54 -5.10
CA TRP A 516 13.88 14.41 -5.60
C TRP A 516 12.41 14.48 -5.20
N GLN A 517 12.09 14.90 -3.97
CA GLN A 517 10.72 15.17 -3.55
C GLN A 517 10.06 16.21 -4.46
N LYS A 518 10.76 17.32 -4.75
CA LYS A 518 10.26 18.36 -5.66
C LYS A 518 10.01 17.84 -7.08
N ARG A 519 10.83 16.93 -7.60
CA ARG A 519 10.58 16.30 -8.90
C ARG A 519 9.29 15.46 -8.88
N TRP A 520 9.04 14.72 -7.80
CA TRP A 520 7.76 14.02 -7.62
C TRP A 520 6.57 14.99 -7.54
N GLU A 521 6.68 16.09 -6.78
CA GLU A 521 5.64 17.12 -6.70
C GLU A 521 5.31 17.68 -8.09
N GLN A 522 6.33 17.99 -8.88
CA GLN A 522 6.14 18.49 -10.25
C GLN A 522 5.56 17.44 -11.19
N ALA A 523 5.95 16.18 -11.05
CA ALA A 523 5.42 15.09 -11.85
C ALA A 523 3.94 14.85 -11.56
N VAL A 524 3.56 14.78 -10.29
CA VAL A 524 2.17 14.62 -9.84
C VAL A 524 1.32 15.83 -10.25
N ALA A 525 1.83 17.06 -10.09
CA ALA A 525 1.12 18.27 -10.50
C ALA A 525 0.76 18.29 -11.99
N LYS A 526 1.64 17.79 -12.87
CA LYS A 526 1.37 17.69 -14.31
C LYS A 526 0.22 16.77 -14.67
N LEU A 527 -0.11 15.82 -13.80
CA LEU A 527 -1.26 14.94 -13.97
C LEU A 527 -2.58 15.61 -13.54
N GLY A 528 -2.51 16.80 -12.94
CA GLY A 528 -3.67 17.50 -12.40
C GLY A 528 -4.25 16.84 -11.14
N VAL A 529 -3.51 15.94 -10.50
CA VAL A 529 -3.87 15.39 -9.18
C VAL A 529 -3.27 16.26 -8.07
N PRO A 530 -3.85 16.25 -6.86
CA PRO A 530 -3.34 17.09 -5.77
C PRO A 530 -1.95 16.64 -5.34
N ILE A 531 -1.10 17.59 -4.95
CA ILE A 531 0.14 17.31 -4.26
C ILE A 531 -0.21 17.01 -2.81
N TYR A 532 0.04 15.76 -2.39
CA TYR A 532 -0.15 15.34 -1.01
C TYR A 532 1.15 14.71 -0.50
N CYS A 533 1.72 15.32 0.54
CA CYS A 533 2.97 14.88 1.15
C CYS A 533 2.67 14.21 2.49
N MET A 534 3.30 13.05 2.74
CA MET A 534 3.08 12.25 3.95
C MET A 534 4.34 11.44 4.32
N PRO A 535 4.56 11.12 5.59
CA PRO A 535 5.63 10.19 5.97
C PRO A 535 5.22 8.74 5.68
N SER A 536 6.21 7.85 5.54
CA SER A 536 6.01 6.40 5.57
C SER A 536 6.14 5.89 7.00
N GLY A 537 5.11 5.22 7.49
CA GLY A 537 5.17 4.47 8.75
C GLY A 537 5.87 3.12 8.63
N ALA A 538 5.95 2.56 7.42
CA ALA A 538 6.62 1.29 7.10
C ALA A 538 8.09 1.53 6.74
N GLY A 539 8.92 0.48 6.86
CA GLY A 539 10.27 0.46 6.30
C GLY A 539 10.21 0.14 4.80
N HIS A 540 11.25 0.53 4.06
CA HIS A 540 11.38 0.27 2.62
C HIS A 540 12.85 0.15 2.26
N ASP A 541 13.17 -0.47 1.11
CA ASP A 541 14.53 -0.57 0.60
C ASP A 541 15.22 0.79 0.46
N ALA A 542 14.45 1.85 0.19
CA ALA A 542 14.93 3.23 0.15
C ALA A 542 15.64 3.68 1.43
N MET A 543 15.37 3.07 2.61
CA MET A 543 16.10 3.36 3.84
C MET A 543 17.58 3.00 3.73
N LYS A 544 17.90 1.90 3.04
CA LYS A 544 19.28 1.48 2.81
C LYS A 544 19.95 2.35 1.78
N LEU A 545 19.27 2.64 0.67
CA LEU A 545 19.82 3.49 -0.38
C LEU A 545 20.05 4.93 0.11
N HIS A 546 19.22 5.42 1.06
CA HIS A 546 19.39 6.74 1.71
C HIS A 546 20.78 6.92 2.35
N GLU A 547 21.38 5.85 2.84
CA GLU A 547 22.69 5.91 3.53
C GLU A 547 23.84 6.31 2.59
N VAL A 548 23.68 6.12 1.27
CA VAL A 548 24.75 6.33 0.29
C VAL A 548 24.40 7.27 -0.86
N MET A 549 23.11 7.48 -1.14
CA MET A 549 22.68 8.36 -2.23
C MET A 549 21.35 9.07 -1.90
N PRO A 550 21.04 10.21 -2.57
CA PRO A 550 19.75 10.86 -2.40
C PRO A 550 18.62 9.96 -2.89
N GLN A 551 17.51 9.92 -2.12
CA GLN A 551 16.34 9.11 -2.45
C GLN A 551 15.03 9.89 -2.28
N ALA A 552 13.95 9.42 -2.90
CA ALA A 552 12.57 9.79 -2.62
C ALA A 552 11.61 8.69 -3.08
N MET A 553 10.41 8.66 -2.49
CA MET A 553 9.40 7.66 -2.80
C MET A 553 8.07 8.29 -3.21
N LEU A 554 7.30 7.55 -4.01
CA LEU A 554 5.92 7.85 -4.39
C LEU A 554 5.02 6.71 -3.94
N PHE A 555 4.00 7.04 -3.16
CA PHE A 555 2.96 6.10 -2.76
C PHE A 555 1.80 6.05 -3.74
N VAL A 556 1.23 4.86 -3.89
CA VAL A 556 0.02 4.57 -4.65
C VAL A 556 -1.07 4.11 -3.68
N ARG A 557 -2.27 4.63 -3.87
CA ARG A 557 -3.44 4.33 -3.04
C ARG A 557 -3.78 2.85 -3.04
N GLY A 558 -3.94 2.27 -1.84
CA GLY A 558 -4.53 0.94 -1.64
C GLY A 558 -6.06 0.98 -1.57
N GLU A 559 -6.71 -0.07 -2.04
CA GLU A 559 -8.13 -0.33 -1.82
C GLU A 559 -8.38 -1.04 -0.46
N ASN A 560 -9.64 -1.34 -0.14
CA ASN A 560 -10.01 -2.01 1.12
C ASN A 560 -9.50 -1.28 2.37
N SER A 561 -9.64 0.06 2.40
CA SER A 561 -9.13 0.93 3.47
C SER A 561 -7.60 0.90 3.59
N GLY A 562 -6.89 0.68 2.48
CA GLY A 562 -5.43 0.69 2.41
C GLY A 562 -4.74 -0.45 3.14
N ILE A 563 -5.45 -1.55 3.41
CA ILE A 563 -4.89 -2.70 4.14
C ILE A 563 -3.70 -3.29 3.37
N SER A 564 -2.61 -3.62 4.08
CA SER A 564 -1.45 -4.35 3.59
C SER A 564 -1.06 -5.47 4.54
N HIS A 565 -0.07 -6.31 4.16
CA HIS A 565 0.31 -7.55 4.85
C HIS A 565 -0.89 -8.48 5.06
N ASN A 566 -1.77 -8.52 4.07
CA ASN A 566 -3.07 -9.18 4.15
C ASN A 566 -3.53 -9.59 2.75
N PRO A 567 -4.22 -10.73 2.58
CA PRO A 567 -4.76 -11.16 1.28
C PRO A 567 -5.79 -10.19 0.65
N LEU A 568 -6.35 -9.27 1.44
CA LEU A 568 -7.29 -8.25 0.97
C LEU A 568 -6.60 -7.02 0.38
N GLU A 569 -5.26 -6.96 0.41
CA GLU A 569 -4.48 -5.91 -0.24
C GLU A 569 -4.86 -5.81 -1.71
N SER A 570 -5.10 -4.60 -2.17
CA SER A 570 -5.48 -4.32 -3.56
C SER A 570 -5.16 -2.89 -3.93
N ALA A 571 -4.93 -2.64 -5.23
CA ALA A 571 -4.81 -1.32 -5.81
C ALA A 571 -5.51 -1.32 -7.18
N THR A 572 -5.96 -0.15 -7.66
CA THR A 572 -6.66 -0.10 -8.96
C THR A 572 -5.69 0.05 -10.12
N SER A 573 -6.05 -0.50 -11.27
CA SER A 573 -5.26 -0.26 -12.49
C SER A 573 -5.24 1.21 -12.92
N ASP A 574 -6.25 2.00 -12.53
CA ASP A 574 -6.26 3.46 -12.75
C ASP A 574 -5.19 4.17 -11.90
N ASP A 575 -5.04 3.80 -10.63
CA ASP A 575 -4.00 4.37 -9.77
C ASP A 575 -2.60 3.93 -10.20
N MET A 576 -2.44 2.68 -10.65
CA MET A 576 -1.21 2.19 -11.26
C MET A 576 -0.86 2.93 -12.56
N GLN A 577 -1.87 3.25 -13.39
CA GLN A 577 -1.67 4.08 -14.59
C GLN A 577 -1.10 5.45 -14.22
N LEU A 578 -1.69 6.11 -13.22
CA LEU A 578 -1.21 7.40 -12.74
C LEU A 578 0.21 7.32 -12.16
N ALA A 579 0.56 6.23 -11.50
CA ALA A 579 1.93 5.99 -11.01
C ALA A 579 2.94 5.85 -12.17
N VAL A 580 2.58 5.11 -13.24
CA VAL A 580 3.41 4.99 -14.45
C VAL A 580 3.56 6.35 -15.14
N GLU A 581 2.48 7.14 -15.26
CA GLU A 581 2.50 8.48 -15.85
C GLU A 581 3.33 9.46 -15.03
N ALA A 582 3.23 9.42 -13.69
CA ALA A 582 4.05 10.23 -12.78
C ALA A 582 5.53 9.88 -12.92
N PHE A 583 5.86 8.57 -12.93
CA PHE A 583 7.23 8.10 -13.09
C PHE A 583 7.79 8.47 -14.47
N SER A 584 7.03 8.28 -15.54
CA SER A 584 7.42 8.71 -16.89
C SER A 584 7.67 10.22 -16.95
N THR A 585 6.81 11.01 -16.29
CA THR A 585 6.97 12.46 -16.21
C THR A 585 8.24 12.84 -15.48
N LEU A 586 8.56 12.19 -14.36
CA LEU A 586 9.81 12.38 -13.62
C LEU A 586 11.03 12.05 -14.50
N LEU A 587 11.00 10.95 -15.25
CA LEU A 587 12.08 10.59 -16.18
C LEU A 587 12.32 11.66 -17.24
N HIS A 588 11.26 12.20 -17.84
CA HIS A 588 11.36 13.25 -18.86
C HIS A 588 11.84 14.58 -18.29
N GLN A 589 11.41 14.94 -17.07
CA GLN A 589 11.91 16.13 -16.38
C GLN A 589 13.40 16.00 -16.08
N LEU A 590 13.79 14.87 -15.51
CA LEU A 590 15.21 14.60 -15.24
C LEU A 590 16.05 14.63 -16.51
N ALA A 591 15.54 14.09 -17.62
CA ALA A 591 16.24 14.13 -18.90
C ALA A 591 16.40 15.54 -19.47
N ALA A 592 15.52 16.47 -19.15
CA ALA A 592 15.61 17.86 -19.56
C ALA A 592 16.64 18.69 -18.76
N GLU A 593 17.19 18.14 -17.67
CA GLU A 593 18.26 18.74 -16.87
C GLU A 593 19.67 18.48 -17.49
N PHE A 594 19.78 17.60 -18.49
CA PHE A 594 21.00 17.25 -19.23
C PHE A 594 21.06 17.93 -20.58
#